data_4a95caa7abd873b4bb0e1fad670fe3b6
#
_entry.id   4a95caa7abd873b4bb0e1fad670fe3b6
#
_cell.length_a   1.000
_cell.length_b   1.000
_cell.length_c   1.000
_cell.angle_alpha   90.00
_cell.angle_beta   90.00
_cell.angle_gamma   90.00
#
_symmetry.space_group_name_H-M   'P 1'
#
loop_
_entity.id
_entity.type
_entity.pdbx_description
1 polymer ?
#
loop_
_entity_poly.entity_id
_entity_poly.type
_entity_poly.pdbx_seq_one_letter_code
_entity_poly.pdbx_strand_id
1 'polypeptide(L)'
;MRVRSIAIACALGLTMLTATPAQAADTVPASGTFSFSTANGILPTWAQEDIILIGVSPGSVTTTTTGTTARVTLPIVAKTGSANAAAGGFRLTNTTTGVSVRCSSPTIDTIARVVDCVLADGTNASLFRISSIRSRSRVTGQSTVTAIYRGVQLRINGQAMADQLNKALGTYTFSPYVVVGLGDLIVTRDR
;
A
#
# COMPACT_ATOMS: atom_id res chain seq x y z
N MET A 1 28.15 70.63 25.30
CA MET A 1 28.36 69.42 24.47
C MET A 1 26.98 68.74 24.32
N ARG A 2 26.35 68.84 23.14
CA ARG A 2 25.04 68.24 22.86
C ARG A 2 25.25 66.97 22.07
N VAL A 3 24.94 65.81 22.67
CA VAL A 3 24.96 64.50 21.99
C VAL A 3 23.61 64.32 21.27
N ARG A 4 23.66 64.18 19.95
CA ARG A 4 22.51 63.85 19.08
C ARG A 4 22.37 62.32 19.01
N SER A 5 21.32 61.78 19.51
CA SER A 5 20.96 60.37 19.35
C SER A 5 20.31 60.18 17.97
N ILE A 6 20.90 59.32 17.12
CA ILE A 6 20.33 58.89 15.85
C ILE A 6 19.60 57.61 16.12
N ALA A 7 18.26 57.65 15.97
CA ALA A 7 17.44 56.45 16.00
C ALA A 7 17.42 55.81 14.57
N ILE A 8 17.96 54.59 14.44
CA ILE A 8 17.83 53.79 13.22
C ILE A 8 16.59 52.92 13.35
N ALA A 9 15.57 53.24 12.56
CA ALA A 9 14.37 52.41 12.40
C ALA A 9 14.66 51.28 11.42
N CYS A 10 14.86 50.06 11.92
CA CYS A 10 14.86 48.86 11.08
C CYS A 10 13.41 48.46 10.75
N ALA A 11 12.94 48.75 9.56
CA ALA A 11 11.70 48.19 9.02
C ALA A 11 11.93 46.73 8.61
N LEU A 12 11.53 45.79 9.45
CA LEU A 12 11.44 44.37 9.12
C LEU A 12 10.22 44.15 8.23
N GLY A 13 10.45 44.05 6.92
CA GLY A 13 9.44 43.63 5.96
C GLY A 13 9.10 42.14 6.16
N LEU A 14 7.99 41.84 6.82
CA LEU A 14 7.41 40.50 6.83
C LEU A 14 6.84 40.22 5.43
N THR A 15 7.58 39.50 4.59
CA THR A 15 7.01 38.86 3.40
C THR A 15 6.17 37.66 3.88
N MET A 16 4.86 37.83 3.94
CA MET A 16 3.93 36.72 4.12
C MET A 16 4.01 35.85 2.87
N LEU A 17 4.71 34.71 2.95
CA LEU A 17 4.59 33.63 2.01
C LEU A 17 3.18 33.06 2.17
N THR A 18 2.26 33.44 1.28
CA THR A 18 0.96 32.77 1.15
C THR A 18 1.22 31.38 0.61
N ALA A 19 1.23 30.38 1.52
CA ALA A 19 1.22 28.98 1.12
C ALA A 19 -0.09 28.76 0.35
N THR A 20 0.01 28.54 -0.96
CA THR A 20 -1.11 28.06 -1.78
C THR A 20 -1.59 26.75 -1.17
N PRO A 21 -2.88 26.59 -0.81
CA PRO A 21 -3.35 25.32 -0.30
C PRO A 21 -3.09 24.24 -1.36
N ALA A 22 -2.42 23.16 -0.97
CA ALA A 22 -2.24 22.01 -1.83
C ALA A 22 -3.63 21.52 -2.23
N GLN A 23 -3.96 21.60 -3.51
CA GLN A 23 -5.24 21.16 -4.03
C GLN A 23 -5.34 19.66 -3.79
N ALA A 24 -6.31 19.23 -2.99
CA ALA A 24 -6.56 17.80 -2.74
C ALA A 24 -6.84 17.13 -4.10
N ALA A 25 -6.15 16.04 -4.38
CA ALA A 25 -6.36 15.32 -5.62
C ALA A 25 -7.79 14.74 -5.64
N ASP A 26 -8.52 14.99 -6.72
CA ASP A 26 -9.88 14.49 -6.88
C ASP A 26 -9.91 12.96 -6.89
N THR A 27 -10.86 12.41 -6.15
CA THR A 27 -11.16 10.98 -6.18
C THR A 27 -12.13 10.70 -7.31
N VAL A 28 -11.72 9.86 -8.25
CA VAL A 28 -12.56 9.45 -9.38
C VAL A 28 -12.89 7.96 -9.28
N PRO A 29 -14.10 7.55 -9.73
CA PRO A 29 -14.43 6.14 -9.89
C PRO A 29 -13.40 5.44 -10.78
N ALA A 30 -13.02 4.25 -10.42
CA ALA A 30 -12.13 3.41 -11.20
C ALA A 30 -12.54 1.96 -11.07
N SER A 31 -12.19 1.15 -12.05
CA SER A 31 -12.39 -0.29 -12.02
C SER A 31 -11.09 -1.00 -12.34
N GLY A 32 -11.02 -2.28 -12.06
CA GLY A 32 -9.84 -3.08 -12.35
C GLY A 32 -9.51 -4.04 -11.24
N THR A 33 -8.24 -4.43 -11.19
CA THR A 33 -7.83 -5.48 -10.25
C THR A 33 -6.37 -5.26 -9.83
N PHE A 34 -6.11 -5.39 -8.55
CA PHE A 34 -4.79 -5.66 -8.04
C PHE A 34 -4.71 -7.14 -7.64
N SER A 35 -3.85 -7.91 -8.29
CA SER A 35 -3.65 -9.31 -7.94
C SER A 35 -2.17 -9.59 -7.75
N PHE A 36 -1.84 -10.34 -6.70
CA PHE A 36 -0.48 -10.83 -6.49
C PHE A 36 -0.51 -12.26 -5.98
N SER A 37 0.51 -13.02 -6.37
CA SER A 37 0.76 -14.35 -5.81
C SER A 37 1.89 -14.26 -4.80
N THR A 38 1.78 -14.98 -3.68
CA THR A 38 2.89 -15.11 -2.73
C THR A 38 4.10 -15.67 -3.47
N ALA A 39 5.30 -15.21 -3.12
CA ALA A 39 6.52 -15.76 -3.68
C ALA A 39 6.70 -17.23 -3.23
N ASN A 40 7.42 -18.00 -4.03
CA ASN A 40 7.70 -19.40 -3.71
C ASN A 40 8.38 -19.52 -2.33
N GLY A 41 7.94 -20.48 -1.54
CA GLY A 41 8.45 -20.72 -0.20
C GLY A 41 7.79 -19.89 0.91
N ILE A 42 7.09 -18.80 0.59
CA ILE A 42 6.44 -17.94 1.59
C ILE A 42 5.33 -18.68 2.34
N LEU A 43 4.39 -19.32 1.63
CA LEU A 43 3.31 -20.05 2.31
C LEU A 43 3.79 -21.22 3.14
N PRO A 44 4.69 -22.09 2.66
CA PRO A 44 5.25 -23.16 3.50
C PRO A 44 5.96 -22.62 4.75
N THR A 45 6.71 -21.52 4.63
CA THR A 45 7.37 -20.89 5.78
C THR A 45 6.33 -20.34 6.78
N TRP A 46 5.27 -19.68 6.30
CA TRP A 46 4.20 -19.21 7.16
C TRP A 46 3.43 -20.36 7.81
N ALA A 47 3.17 -21.44 7.08
CA ALA A 47 2.49 -22.61 7.61
C ALA A 47 3.28 -23.33 8.73
N GLN A 48 4.62 -23.29 8.69
CA GLN A 48 5.47 -23.82 9.78
C GLN A 48 5.32 -23.03 11.08
N GLU A 49 4.86 -21.77 10.99
CA GLU A 49 4.59 -20.88 12.12
C GLU A 49 3.08 -20.72 12.38
N ASP A 50 2.28 -21.65 11.87
CA ASP A 50 0.82 -21.63 11.99
C ASP A 50 0.12 -20.38 11.39
N ILE A 51 0.78 -19.68 10.46
CA ILE A 51 0.23 -18.50 9.81
C ILE A 51 -0.48 -18.88 8.51
N ILE A 52 -1.75 -18.50 8.40
CA ILE A 52 -2.56 -18.66 7.19
C ILE A 52 -2.96 -17.31 6.61
N LEU A 53 -3.15 -17.27 5.29
CA LEU A 53 -3.61 -16.10 4.54
C LEU A 53 -5.05 -16.32 4.08
N ILE A 54 -5.96 -15.41 4.46
CA ILE A 54 -7.40 -15.52 4.19
C ILE A 54 -7.88 -14.25 3.50
N GLY A 55 -8.77 -14.38 2.50
CA GLY A 55 -9.42 -13.25 1.84
C GLY A 55 -10.46 -12.58 2.74
N VAL A 56 -10.61 -11.26 2.56
CA VAL A 56 -11.66 -10.43 3.15
C VAL A 56 -12.51 -9.88 2.03
N SER A 57 -13.75 -10.31 1.95
CA SER A 57 -14.69 -9.93 0.88
C SER A 57 -14.79 -8.41 0.68
N PRO A 58 -14.90 -7.93 -0.59
CA PRO A 58 -14.93 -8.68 -1.86
C PRO A 58 -13.54 -9.14 -2.36
N GLY A 59 -12.45 -8.90 -1.60
CA GLY A 59 -11.15 -9.50 -1.88
C GLY A 59 -11.18 -11.02 -1.71
N SER A 60 -10.35 -11.72 -2.46
CA SER A 60 -10.26 -13.19 -2.42
C SER A 60 -8.83 -13.67 -2.29
N VAL A 61 -8.67 -14.83 -1.69
CA VAL A 61 -7.41 -15.58 -1.65
C VAL A 61 -7.69 -16.99 -2.16
N THR A 62 -6.92 -17.42 -3.15
CA THR A 62 -6.96 -18.79 -3.69
C THR A 62 -5.58 -19.42 -3.59
N THR A 63 -5.49 -20.58 -2.98
CA THR A 63 -4.25 -21.37 -2.94
C THR A 63 -4.12 -22.24 -4.18
N THR A 64 -2.89 -22.44 -4.65
CA THR A 64 -2.60 -23.43 -5.70
C THR A 64 -2.87 -24.84 -5.19
N THR A 65 -3.12 -25.79 -6.11
CA THR A 65 -3.34 -27.20 -5.77
C THR A 65 -2.18 -27.83 -5.03
N THR A 66 -0.97 -27.31 -5.20
CA THR A 66 0.23 -27.74 -4.47
C THR A 66 0.37 -27.12 -3.09
N GLY A 67 -0.47 -26.14 -2.73
CA GLY A 67 -0.40 -25.41 -1.45
C GLY A 67 0.85 -24.54 -1.27
N THR A 68 1.68 -24.40 -2.31
CA THR A 68 2.97 -23.69 -2.21
C THR A 68 2.86 -22.18 -2.39
N THR A 69 1.82 -21.72 -3.09
CA THR A 69 1.55 -20.29 -3.33
C THR A 69 0.06 -19.98 -3.16
N ALA A 70 -0.24 -18.74 -2.78
CA ALA A 70 -1.61 -18.21 -2.77
C ALA A 70 -1.68 -16.97 -3.66
N ARG A 71 -2.80 -16.81 -4.35
CA ARG A 71 -3.12 -15.61 -5.11
C ARG A 71 -4.14 -14.78 -4.36
N VAL A 72 -3.79 -13.54 -4.07
CA VAL A 72 -4.69 -12.51 -3.56
C VAL A 72 -5.22 -11.72 -4.75
N THR A 73 -6.52 -11.46 -4.76
CA THR A 73 -7.18 -10.65 -5.80
C THR A 73 -8.07 -9.62 -5.13
N LEU A 74 -7.85 -8.35 -5.46
CA LEU A 74 -8.53 -7.19 -4.88
C LEU A 74 -9.13 -6.35 -6.01
N PRO A 75 -10.46 -6.15 -6.04
CA PRO A 75 -11.10 -5.27 -7.02
C PRO A 75 -10.76 -3.80 -6.73
N ILE A 76 -10.37 -3.05 -7.75
CA ILE A 76 -10.15 -1.59 -7.68
C ILE A 76 -11.50 -0.90 -7.83
N VAL A 77 -11.76 0.09 -6.98
CA VAL A 77 -13.05 0.81 -6.94
C VAL A 77 -12.91 2.33 -7.12
N ALA A 78 -11.74 2.89 -6.82
CA ALA A 78 -11.50 4.31 -6.97
C ALA A 78 -10.02 4.62 -7.20
N LYS A 79 -9.75 5.83 -7.68
CA LYS A 79 -8.40 6.38 -7.87
C LYS A 79 -8.35 7.82 -7.37
N THR A 80 -7.32 8.14 -6.58
CA THR A 80 -7.02 9.51 -6.11
C THR A 80 -5.57 9.80 -6.41
N GLY A 81 -5.30 10.71 -7.34
CA GLY A 81 -3.93 10.96 -7.81
C GLY A 81 -3.23 9.70 -8.30
N SER A 82 -2.16 9.26 -7.63
CA SER A 82 -1.42 8.01 -7.91
C SER A 82 -1.94 6.79 -7.15
N ALA A 83 -2.74 7.01 -6.13
CA ALA A 83 -3.27 5.99 -5.25
C ALA A 83 -4.51 5.32 -5.85
N ASN A 84 -4.59 3.99 -5.80
CA ASN A 84 -5.67 3.18 -6.31
C ASN A 84 -6.31 2.43 -5.15
N ALA A 85 -7.53 2.78 -4.78
CA ALA A 85 -8.26 2.17 -3.70
C ALA A 85 -8.86 0.84 -4.14
N ALA A 86 -8.62 -0.22 -3.37
CA ALA A 86 -9.23 -1.52 -3.56
C ALA A 86 -10.30 -1.79 -2.50
N ALA A 87 -11.31 -2.55 -2.88
CA ALA A 87 -12.31 -3.03 -1.94
C ALA A 87 -11.91 -4.39 -1.35
N GLY A 88 -12.42 -4.68 -0.14
CA GLY A 88 -12.10 -5.90 0.58
C GLY A 88 -10.71 -5.88 1.19
N GLY A 89 -10.01 -7.01 1.10
CA GLY A 89 -8.67 -7.13 1.67
C GLY A 89 -8.23 -8.57 1.87
N PHE A 90 -7.32 -8.74 2.83
CA PHE A 90 -6.86 -10.04 3.30
C PHE A 90 -6.50 -9.95 4.79
N ARG A 91 -6.34 -11.09 5.42
CA ARG A 91 -5.84 -11.21 6.80
C ARG A 91 -4.81 -12.32 6.92
N LEU A 92 -3.84 -12.09 7.76
CA LEU A 92 -2.91 -13.09 8.25
C LEU A 92 -3.39 -13.55 9.63
N THR A 93 -3.53 -14.84 9.85
CA THR A 93 -4.04 -15.39 11.10
C THR A 93 -3.06 -16.44 11.59
N ASN A 94 -2.63 -16.33 12.85
CA ASN A 94 -1.98 -17.42 13.54
C ASN A 94 -3.07 -18.37 14.06
N THR A 95 -3.09 -19.61 13.57
CA THR A 95 -4.15 -20.58 13.87
C THR A 95 -4.04 -21.15 15.28
N THR A 96 -2.86 -21.15 15.87
CA THR A 96 -2.63 -21.61 17.25
C THR A 96 -3.12 -20.60 18.27
N THR A 97 -2.86 -19.30 18.05
CA THR A 97 -3.23 -18.25 19.01
C THR A 97 -4.58 -17.61 18.67
N GLY A 98 -5.08 -17.77 17.44
CA GLY A 98 -6.29 -17.09 16.92
C GLY A 98 -6.08 -15.62 16.59
N VAL A 99 -4.88 -15.07 16.84
CA VAL A 99 -4.58 -13.65 16.56
C VAL A 99 -4.51 -13.41 15.06
N SER A 100 -5.06 -12.28 14.62
CA SER A 100 -5.10 -11.91 13.19
C SER A 100 -4.64 -10.47 12.97
N VAL A 101 -3.87 -10.26 11.91
CA VAL A 101 -3.60 -8.94 11.35
C VAL A 101 -4.39 -8.81 10.05
N ARG A 102 -5.33 -7.88 10.02
CA ARG A 102 -6.22 -7.64 8.88
C ARG A 102 -5.76 -6.39 8.10
N CYS A 103 -5.68 -6.52 6.79
CA CYS A 103 -5.55 -5.43 5.84
C CYS A 103 -6.90 -5.23 5.16
N SER A 104 -7.59 -4.14 5.47
CA SER A 104 -8.88 -3.78 4.85
C SER A 104 -8.68 -2.58 3.94
N SER A 105 -9.52 -2.49 2.91
CA SER A 105 -9.55 -1.36 1.97
C SER A 105 -8.14 -0.90 1.53
N PRO A 106 -7.33 -1.80 0.96
CA PRO A 106 -5.96 -1.47 0.61
C PRO A 106 -5.92 -0.33 -0.42
N THR A 107 -4.93 0.55 -0.26
CA THR A 107 -4.62 1.60 -1.23
C THR A 107 -3.24 1.35 -1.82
N ILE A 108 -3.18 1.19 -3.15
CA ILE A 108 -1.95 0.89 -3.87
C ILE A 108 -1.44 2.16 -4.54
N ASP A 109 -0.38 2.76 -4.00
CA ASP A 109 0.29 3.92 -4.59
C ASP A 109 1.54 3.49 -5.36
N THR A 110 1.49 3.63 -6.68
CA THR A 110 2.59 3.23 -7.58
C THR A 110 3.69 4.28 -7.70
N ILE A 111 3.47 5.51 -7.23
CA ILE A 111 4.49 6.59 -7.17
C ILE A 111 5.17 6.56 -5.81
N ALA A 112 4.40 6.61 -4.71
CA ALA A 112 4.95 6.47 -3.36
C ALA A 112 5.50 5.05 -3.10
N ARG A 113 5.12 4.08 -3.95
CA ARG A 113 5.54 2.67 -3.90
C ARG A 113 5.18 1.98 -2.60
N VAL A 114 3.96 2.21 -2.14
CA VAL A 114 3.42 1.58 -0.93
C VAL A 114 2.07 0.92 -1.19
N VAL A 115 1.73 -0.03 -0.35
CA VAL A 115 0.38 -0.57 -0.19
C VAL A 115 -0.03 -0.31 1.25
N ASP A 116 -0.93 0.66 1.41
CA ASP A 116 -1.48 1.04 2.69
C ASP A 116 -2.72 0.21 3.00
N CYS A 117 -2.93 -0.09 4.25
CA CYS A 117 -4.05 -0.88 4.74
C CYS A 117 -4.72 -0.17 5.93
N VAL A 118 -6.01 -0.31 6.04
CA VAL A 118 -6.72 -0.05 7.30
C VAL A 118 -6.62 -1.31 8.14
N LEU A 119 -5.98 -1.22 9.29
CA LEU A 119 -5.84 -2.32 10.25
C LEU A 119 -7.13 -2.53 11.06
N ALA A 120 -7.19 -3.58 11.88
CA ALA A 120 -8.37 -3.93 12.65
C ALA A 120 -8.77 -2.87 13.70
N ASP A 121 -7.81 -2.10 14.18
CA ASP A 121 -8.01 -0.98 15.11
C ASP A 121 -8.41 0.34 14.42
N GLY A 122 -8.59 0.31 13.08
CA GLY A 122 -8.93 1.48 12.27
C GLY A 122 -7.73 2.35 11.88
N THR A 123 -6.50 2.02 12.31
CA THR A 123 -5.30 2.77 11.94
C THR A 123 -4.88 2.46 10.50
N ASN A 124 -4.31 3.46 9.83
CA ASN A 124 -3.67 3.26 8.52
C ASN A 124 -2.22 2.84 8.72
N ALA A 125 -1.81 1.79 8.01
CA ALA A 125 -0.43 1.33 8.01
C ALA A 125 0.04 0.97 6.61
N SER A 126 1.23 1.41 6.24
CA SER A 126 1.91 0.98 5.02
C SER A 126 2.47 -0.42 5.22
N LEU A 127 1.67 -1.43 4.90
CA LEU A 127 2.00 -2.83 5.16
C LEU A 127 3.10 -3.34 4.21
N PHE A 128 2.97 -3.01 2.92
CA PHE A 128 3.96 -3.41 1.93
C PHE A 128 4.57 -2.21 1.22
N ARG A 129 5.82 -2.35 0.80
CA ARG A 129 6.45 -1.52 -0.20
C ARG A 129 6.49 -2.23 -1.54
N ILE A 130 6.33 -1.47 -2.61
CA ILE A 130 6.53 -1.92 -3.98
C ILE A 130 8.03 -1.76 -4.30
N SER A 131 8.79 -2.84 -4.22
CA SER A 131 10.24 -2.81 -4.43
C SER A 131 10.61 -2.62 -5.90
N SER A 132 9.82 -3.17 -6.82
CA SER A 132 9.97 -2.99 -8.26
C SER A 132 8.67 -3.13 -9.02
N ILE A 133 8.63 -2.57 -10.23
CA ILE A 133 7.58 -2.75 -11.23
C ILE A 133 8.30 -3.07 -12.54
N ARG A 134 8.06 -4.25 -13.10
CA ARG A 134 8.77 -4.73 -14.30
C ARG A 134 8.40 -3.95 -15.55
N SER A 135 7.12 -3.65 -15.74
CA SER A 135 6.67 -2.85 -16.88
C SER A 135 5.44 -2.02 -16.53
N ARG A 136 5.29 -0.91 -17.23
CA ARG A 136 4.13 -0.01 -17.17
C ARG A 136 3.66 0.24 -18.58
N SER A 137 2.36 0.15 -18.81
CA SER A 137 1.75 0.52 -20.07
C SER A 137 0.44 1.25 -19.83
N ARG A 138 0.01 2.01 -20.82
CA ARG A 138 -1.24 2.74 -20.81
C ARG A 138 -1.96 2.50 -22.13
N VAL A 139 -3.21 2.09 -22.05
CA VAL A 139 -4.10 1.94 -23.19
C VAL A 139 -5.17 3.01 -23.09
N THR A 140 -5.32 3.81 -24.15
CA THR A 140 -6.31 4.89 -24.21
C THR A 140 -7.38 4.48 -25.23
N GLY A 141 -8.60 4.24 -24.74
CA GLY A 141 -9.79 4.05 -25.54
C GLY A 141 -10.49 5.38 -25.85
N GLN A 142 -11.67 5.31 -26.47
CA GLN A 142 -12.48 6.51 -26.77
C GLN A 142 -12.95 7.22 -25.50
N SER A 143 -13.48 6.49 -24.53
CA SER A 143 -14.03 7.00 -23.27
C SER A 143 -13.25 6.61 -22.03
N THR A 144 -12.30 5.69 -22.14
CA THR A 144 -11.58 5.16 -20.98
C THR A 144 -10.07 5.20 -21.14
N VAL A 145 -9.38 5.18 -20.00
CA VAL A 145 -7.93 5.02 -19.89
C VAL A 145 -7.62 3.87 -18.96
N THR A 146 -6.90 2.87 -19.45
CA THR A 146 -6.43 1.74 -18.65
C THR A 146 -4.92 1.84 -18.42
N ALA A 147 -4.50 1.86 -17.16
CA ALA A 147 -3.11 1.74 -16.75
C ALA A 147 -2.84 0.30 -16.32
N ILE A 148 -1.74 -0.27 -16.80
CA ILE A 148 -1.34 -1.64 -16.53
C ILE A 148 0.08 -1.62 -15.96
N TYR A 149 0.25 -2.17 -14.76
CA TYR A 149 1.53 -2.35 -14.09
C TYR A 149 1.76 -3.84 -13.91
N ARG A 150 2.82 -4.38 -14.49
CA ARG A 150 3.14 -5.81 -14.42
C ARG A 150 4.40 -6.09 -13.62
N GLY A 151 4.42 -7.26 -12.98
CA GLY A 151 5.54 -7.70 -12.17
C GLY A 151 5.80 -6.77 -10.99
N VAL A 152 4.73 -6.37 -10.32
CA VAL A 152 4.78 -5.59 -9.08
C VAL A 152 5.31 -6.48 -7.97
N GLN A 153 6.51 -6.19 -7.46
CA GLN A 153 7.11 -6.93 -6.35
C GLN A 153 6.75 -6.28 -5.02
N LEU A 154 6.25 -7.08 -4.10
CA LEU A 154 5.89 -6.67 -2.75
C LEU A 154 6.89 -7.19 -1.73
N ARG A 155 7.28 -6.32 -0.80
CA ARG A 155 8.03 -6.65 0.42
C ARG A 155 7.35 -6.02 1.61
N ILE A 156 7.60 -6.51 2.82
CA ILE A 156 7.18 -5.82 4.04
C ILE A 156 7.81 -4.42 4.08
N ASN A 157 7.04 -3.41 4.52
CA ASN A 157 7.47 -2.02 4.49
C ASN A 157 8.41 -1.66 5.65
N GLY A 158 9.64 -2.12 5.57
CA GLY A 158 10.70 -1.84 6.52
C GLY A 158 10.71 -2.74 7.77
N GLN A 159 11.76 -2.59 8.57
CA GLN A 159 11.98 -3.42 9.75
C GLN A 159 10.91 -3.20 10.82
N ALA A 160 10.52 -1.97 11.07
CA ALA A 160 9.50 -1.66 12.08
C ALA A 160 8.16 -2.36 11.80
N MET A 161 7.72 -2.42 10.53
CA MET A 161 6.51 -3.15 10.15
C MET A 161 6.69 -4.66 10.28
N ALA A 162 7.85 -5.19 9.92
CA ALA A 162 8.17 -6.61 10.10
C ALA A 162 8.13 -7.00 11.59
N ASP A 163 8.73 -6.20 12.47
CA ASP A 163 8.73 -6.42 13.91
C ASP A 163 7.31 -6.33 14.49
N GLN A 164 6.50 -5.39 14.01
CA GLN A 164 5.11 -5.25 14.42
C GLN A 164 4.28 -6.49 14.03
N LEU A 165 4.42 -7.00 12.80
CA LEU A 165 3.76 -8.23 12.34
C LEU A 165 4.23 -9.45 13.15
N ASN A 166 5.54 -9.59 13.35
CA ASN A 166 6.12 -10.69 14.11
C ASN A 166 5.61 -10.68 15.55
N LYS A 167 5.61 -9.52 16.21
CA LYS A 167 5.08 -9.35 17.55
C LYS A 167 3.58 -9.67 17.63
N ALA A 168 2.79 -9.15 16.69
CA ALA A 168 1.34 -9.35 16.69
C ALA A 168 0.96 -10.81 16.49
N LEU A 169 1.64 -11.51 15.58
CA LEU A 169 1.34 -12.89 15.21
C LEU A 169 2.14 -13.94 16.02
N GLY A 170 3.05 -13.50 16.90
CA GLY A 170 3.88 -14.41 17.72
C GLY A 170 4.86 -15.24 16.90
N THR A 171 5.48 -14.65 15.87
CA THR A 171 6.36 -15.32 14.90
C THR A 171 7.64 -14.50 14.66
N TYR A 172 8.56 -15.05 13.86
CA TYR A 172 9.78 -14.36 13.40
C TYR A 172 9.95 -14.41 11.88
N THR A 173 8.92 -14.79 11.13
CA THR A 173 9.00 -15.07 9.69
C THR A 173 8.93 -13.84 8.80
N PHE A 174 8.39 -12.73 9.30
CA PHE A 174 8.27 -11.50 8.51
C PHE A 174 9.58 -10.73 8.49
N SER A 175 10.05 -10.40 7.28
CA SER A 175 11.29 -9.68 7.04
C SER A 175 11.14 -8.69 5.89
N PRO A 176 11.70 -7.47 5.98
CA PRO A 176 11.63 -6.49 4.91
C PRO A 176 12.52 -6.82 3.71
N TYR A 177 13.40 -7.81 3.86
CA TYR A 177 14.36 -8.19 2.82
C TYR A 177 13.82 -9.25 1.86
N VAL A 178 12.76 -9.94 2.23
CA VAL A 178 12.17 -11.03 1.45
C VAL A 178 11.06 -10.48 0.54
N VAL A 179 11.00 -10.96 -0.70
CA VAL A 179 9.86 -10.71 -1.60
C VAL A 179 8.69 -11.57 -1.11
N VAL A 180 7.63 -10.93 -0.64
CA VAL A 180 6.42 -11.63 -0.16
C VAL A 180 5.49 -11.99 -1.30
N GLY A 181 5.47 -11.19 -2.38
CA GLY A 181 4.56 -11.43 -3.49
C GLY A 181 4.98 -10.75 -4.78
N LEU A 182 4.43 -11.29 -5.87
CA LEU A 182 4.58 -10.81 -7.25
C LEU A 182 3.21 -10.71 -7.89
N GLY A 183 2.91 -9.59 -8.53
CA GLY A 183 1.57 -9.40 -9.09
C GLY A 183 1.46 -8.33 -10.15
N ASP A 184 0.22 -8.04 -10.52
CA ASP A 184 -0.14 -7.04 -11.51
C ASP A 184 -1.23 -6.11 -10.95
N LEU A 185 -1.18 -4.84 -11.33
CA LEU A 185 -2.22 -3.86 -11.07
C LEU A 185 -2.77 -3.36 -12.42
N ILE A 186 -4.06 -3.50 -12.62
CA ILE A 186 -4.79 -3.00 -13.78
C ILE A 186 -5.85 -2.04 -13.28
N VAL A 187 -5.84 -0.81 -13.81
CA VAL A 187 -6.78 0.25 -13.41
C VAL A 187 -7.36 0.91 -14.63
N THR A 188 -8.68 0.90 -14.74
CA THR A 188 -9.44 1.57 -15.80
C THR A 188 -10.26 2.69 -15.17
N ARG A 189 -10.25 3.87 -15.78
CA ARG A 189 -11.08 5.02 -15.39
C ARG A 189 -11.62 5.71 -16.64
N ASP A 190 -12.67 6.47 -16.46
CA ASP A 190 -13.18 7.36 -17.49
C ASP A 190 -12.20 8.53 -17.75
N ARG A 191 -12.30 9.11 -18.95
CA ARG A 191 -11.45 10.23 -19.40
C ARG A 191 -11.96 11.54 -18.85
#